data_0b5aecfa4eb424c3c424f89323230ec6
#
_entry.id   0b5aecfa4eb424c3c424f89323230ec6
#
_cell.length_a   1.000
_cell.length_b   1.000
_cell.length_c   1.000
_cell.angle_alpha   90.00
_cell.angle_beta   90.00
_cell.angle_gamma   90.00
#
_symmetry.space_group_name_H-M   'P 1'
#
loop_
_entity.id
_entity.type
_entity.pdbx_description
1 polymer ?
#
loop_
_entity_poly.entity_id
_entity_poly.type
_entity_poly.pdbx_seq_one_letter_code
_entity_poly.pdbx_strand_id
1 'polypeptide(L)'
;IHYMYTRGDSAWNNEAEACIGGYALMSSEKIRLFDNLSKRTVEFGVLLNETDASEVSNNHVERVKNPRGKPSLDTEGKGIFIYGGGINTVEGNSFEACDIGAGVAMGGEGTVLHNNRFVGNRLQVRYIGSSSVEWSREGVGNYWSSYQGWDLNQDGVGDIPYQPNDSLDRLFWLYPQSRFLMDSPLVVFLRFITAQFQLDKGKGIVDSNPI
;
A
#
# COMPACT_ATOMS: atom_id res chain seq x y z
N ILE A 1 5.10 17.74 -5.29
CA ILE A 1 5.26 18.53 -4.04
C ILE A 1 6.13 17.75 -3.08
N HIS A 2 7.03 18.45 -2.38
CA HIS A 2 7.92 17.83 -1.42
C HIS A 2 7.95 18.68 -0.13
N TYR A 3 7.45 18.13 0.94
CA TYR A 3 7.58 18.65 2.30
C TYR A 3 8.70 17.92 3.01
N MET A 4 9.64 18.66 3.58
CA MET A 4 10.77 18.10 4.30
C MET A 4 11.11 18.96 5.52
N TYR A 5 11.17 18.32 6.69
CA TYR A 5 11.41 18.99 7.99
C TYR A 5 10.38 20.09 8.30
N THR A 6 9.12 19.85 7.94
CA THR A 6 8.04 20.83 8.15
C THR A 6 6.98 20.31 9.11
N ARG A 7 6.13 21.21 9.56
CA ARG A 7 5.07 20.89 10.49
C ARG A 7 3.82 21.73 10.25
N GLY A 8 2.65 21.05 10.18
CA GLY A 8 1.36 21.72 10.11
C GLY A 8 1.00 22.26 8.72
N ASP A 9 1.70 21.81 7.68
CA ASP A 9 1.43 22.23 6.31
C ASP A 9 0.31 21.42 5.67
N SER A 10 -0.23 21.96 4.58
CA SER A 10 -1.28 21.30 3.80
C SER A 10 -1.05 21.47 2.30
N ALA A 11 -1.39 20.40 1.53
CA ALA A 11 -1.43 20.46 0.07
C ALA A 11 -2.72 19.81 -0.43
N TRP A 12 -3.43 20.53 -1.28
CA TRP A 12 -4.71 20.06 -1.84
C TRP A 12 -4.94 20.59 -3.24
N ASN A 13 -5.79 19.90 -4.02
CA ASN A 13 -6.16 20.25 -5.39
C ASN A 13 -4.96 20.45 -6.32
N ASN A 14 -3.88 19.66 -6.12
CA ASN A 14 -2.73 19.69 -7.00
C ASN A 14 -2.74 18.47 -7.92
N GLU A 15 -2.06 18.61 -9.05
CA GLU A 15 -1.82 17.52 -10.00
C GLU A 15 -0.32 17.32 -10.19
N ALA A 16 0.12 16.06 -10.05
CA ALA A 16 1.46 15.59 -10.38
C ALA A 16 1.37 14.55 -11.48
N GLU A 17 1.87 14.86 -12.66
CA GLU A 17 1.78 13.99 -13.82
C GLU A 17 3.13 13.73 -14.46
N ALA A 18 3.40 12.47 -14.83
CA ALA A 18 4.60 12.05 -15.53
C ALA A 18 5.92 12.46 -14.84
N CYS A 19 5.89 12.52 -13.51
CA CYS A 19 7.03 12.85 -12.66
C CYS A 19 7.74 11.60 -12.13
N ILE A 20 8.91 11.75 -11.54
CA ILE A 20 9.58 10.65 -10.82
C ILE A 20 8.75 10.26 -9.59
N GLY A 21 8.30 11.22 -8.79
CA GLY A 21 7.41 11.03 -7.66
C GLY A 21 6.34 12.09 -7.63
N GLY A 22 5.19 11.78 -7.05
CA GLY A 22 4.06 12.70 -6.90
C GLY A 22 4.24 13.63 -5.70
N TYR A 23 3.91 13.14 -4.53
CA TYR A 23 3.92 13.88 -3.27
C TYR A 23 4.81 13.19 -2.25
N ALA A 24 5.78 13.91 -1.69
CA ALA A 24 6.69 13.39 -0.69
C ALA A 24 6.57 14.17 0.61
N LEU A 25 6.28 13.45 1.70
CA LEU A 25 6.30 13.95 3.06
C LEU A 25 7.48 13.27 3.76
N MET A 26 8.50 14.04 4.13
CA MET A 26 9.74 13.49 4.68
C MET A 26 10.12 14.18 5.98
N SER A 27 10.40 13.39 7.01
CA SER A 27 10.79 13.88 8.35
C SER A 27 9.91 15.05 8.81
N SER A 28 8.59 14.91 8.60
CA SER A 28 7.61 15.98 8.78
C SER A 28 6.46 15.50 9.65
N GLU A 29 5.75 16.42 10.29
CA GLU A 29 4.63 16.07 11.15
C GLU A 29 3.40 16.97 10.95
N LYS A 30 2.21 16.39 11.22
CA LYS A 30 0.93 17.11 11.15
C LYS A 30 0.66 17.70 9.75
N ILE A 31 1.07 16.99 8.71
CA ILE A 31 0.83 17.37 7.32
C ILE A 31 -0.53 16.83 6.89
N ARG A 32 -1.27 17.64 6.14
CA ARG A 32 -2.52 17.23 5.50
C ARG A 32 -2.36 17.24 3.98
N LEU A 33 -2.45 16.06 3.38
CA LEU A 33 -2.39 15.87 1.93
C LEU A 33 -3.75 15.34 1.46
N PHE A 34 -4.56 16.17 0.80
CA PHE A 34 -5.91 15.79 0.44
C PHE A 34 -6.38 16.32 -0.92
N ASP A 35 -7.30 15.60 -1.56
CA ASP A 35 -7.89 15.97 -2.85
C ASP A 35 -6.86 16.23 -3.96
N ASN A 36 -5.74 15.50 -3.98
CA ASN A 36 -4.72 15.64 -5.00
C ASN A 36 -4.78 14.48 -6.01
N LEU A 37 -4.24 14.73 -7.19
CA LEU A 37 -4.08 13.75 -8.26
C LEU A 37 -2.59 13.47 -8.49
N SER A 38 -2.22 12.17 -8.50
CA SER A 38 -0.89 11.71 -8.94
C SER A 38 -1.06 10.66 -10.03
N LYS A 39 -0.59 10.93 -11.23
CA LYS A 39 -0.76 10.00 -12.35
C LYS A 39 0.51 9.81 -13.16
N ARG A 40 0.74 8.57 -13.61
CA ARG A 40 1.90 8.18 -14.45
C ARG A 40 3.24 8.56 -13.83
N THR A 41 3.34 8.56 -12.50
CA THR A 41 4.61 8.73 -11.79
C THR A 41 5.39 7.41 -11.79
N VAL A 42 6.70 7.48 -11.54
CA VAL A 42 7.60 6.32 -11.71
C VAL A 42 7.83 5.58 -10.39
N GLU A 43 8.21 6.28 -9.33
CA GLU A 43 8.63 5.64 -8.09
C GLU A 43 7.50 5.55 -7.06
N PHE A 44 6.78 6.66 -6.87
CA PHE A 44 5.66 6.72 -5.93
C PHE A 44 4.62 7.77 -6.35
N GLY A 45 3.37 7.51 -5.99
CA GLY A 45 2.33 8.54 -6.01
C GLY A 45 2.39 9.40 -4.77
N VAL A 46 2.42 8.76 -3.59
CA VAL A 46 2.59 9.40 -2.28
C VAL A 46 3.73 8.68 -1.53
N LEU A 47 4.62 9.44 -0.92
CA LEU A 47 5.67 8.94 -0.04
C LEU A 47 5.50 9.53 1.36
N LEU A 48 5.41 8.66 2.36
CA LEU A 48 5.56 8.99 3.77
C LEU A 48 6.91 8.41 4.25
N ASN A 49 7.89 9.27 4.48
CA ASN A 49 9.20 8.86 4.96
C ASN A 49 9.47 9.55 6.30
N GLU A 50 9.56 8.78 7.38
CA GLU A 50 9.71 9.31 8.74
C GLU A 50 8.68 10.42 9.05
N THR A 51 7.45 10.25 8.59
CA THR A 51 6.35 11.20 8.76
C THR A 51 5.50 10.77 9.95
N ASP A 52 5.01 11.72 10.74
CA ASP A 52 4.21 11.45 11.93
C ASP A 52 2.97 12.34 12.03
N ALA A 53 1.93 11.83 12.72
CA ALA A 53 0.69 12.54 13.04
C ALA A 53 0.06 13.24 11.81
N SER A 54 0.22 12.65 10.62
CA SER A 54 -0.19 13.25 9.35
C SER A 54 -1.38 12.50 8.74
N GLU A 55 -2.11 13.19 7.88
CA GLU A 55 -3.32 12.71 7.22
C GLU A 55 -3.13 12.76 5.69
N VAL A 56 -3.45 11.65 5.05
CA VAL A 56 -3.50 11.53 3.58
C VAL A 56 -4.92 11.09 3.21
N SER A 57 -5.71 12.00 2.65
CA SER A 57 -7.13 11.71 2.44
C SER A 57 -7.65 12.12 1.06
N ASN A 58 -8.56 11.32 0.49
CA ASN A 58 -9.26 11.59 -0.77
C ASN A 58 -8.34 11.86 -1.98
N ASN A 59 -7.11 11.39 -1.98
CA ASN A 59 -6.24 11.53 -3.14
C ASN A 59 -6.51 10.43 -4.16
N HIS A 60 -6.33 10.75 -5.43
CA HIS A 60 -6.38 9.79 -6.52
C HIS A 60 -4.97 9.56 -7.06
N VAL A 61 -4.54 8.31 -7.03
CA VAL A 61 -3.21 7.88 -7.50
C VAL A 61 -3.38 6.78 -8.54
N GLU A 62 -2.91 7.05 -9.76
CA GLU A 62 -3.05 6.08 -10.83
C GLU A 62 -1.77 5.84 -11.63
N ARG A 63 -1.58 4.59 -12.08
CA ARG A 63 -0.54 4.18 -13.04
C ARG A 63 0.87 4.56 -12.59
N VAL A 64 1.17 4.35 -11.31
CA VAL A 64 2.54 4.48 -10.79
C VAL A 64 3.31 3.24 -11.22
N LYS A 65 4.18 3.39 -12.20
CA LYS A 65 4.91 2.26 -12.82
C LYS A 65 6.33 2.63 -13.14
N ASN A 66 7.26 1.74 -12.82
CA ASN A 66 8.63 1.90 -13.26
C ASN A 66 8.87 1.23 -14.61
N PRO A 67 9.02 1.97 -15.70
CA PRO A 67 9.24 1.41 -17.04
C PRO A 67 10.59 0.69 -17.19
N ARG A 68 11.53 0.87 -16.28
CA ARG A 68 12.81 0.16 -16.26
C ARG A 68 12.72 -1.21 -15.60
N GLY A 69 11.53 -1.58 -15.19
CA GLY A 69 10.92 -2.86 -14.88
C GLY A 69 11.80 -4.07 -14.61
N LYS A 70 12.91 -3.94 -13.90
CA LYS A 70 13.45 -5.10 -13.19
C LYS A 70 12.70 -5.15 -11.85
N PRO A 71 12.09 -6.29 -11.51
CA PRO A 71 11.41 -6.43 -10.23
C PRO A 71 12.44 -6.43 -9.09
N SER A 72 12.93 -5.26 -8.75
CA SER A 72 13.66 -5.04 -7.51
C SER A 72 12.75 -4.29 -6.55
N LEU A 73 12.80 -4.62 -5.28
CA LEU A 73 11.96 -4.05 -4.23
C LEU A 73 12.04 -2.52 -4.16
N ASP A 74 13.12 -1.94 -4.66
CA ASP A 74 13.41 -0.51 -4.56
C ASP A 74 12.98 0.27 -5.80
N THR A 75 12.72 -0.41 -6.93
CA THR A 75 12.48 0.24 -8.22
C THR A 75 11.05 0.15 -8.72
N GLU A 76 10.17 -0.63 -8.09
CA GLU A 76 8.77 -0.76 -8.52
C GLU A 76 7.96 0.48 -8.14
N GLY A 77 7.03 0.87 -9.01
CA GLY A 77 6.13 1.99 -8.78
C GLY A 77 5.11 1.71 -7.69
N LYS A 78 5.07 2.52 -6.65
CA LYS A 78 4.19 2.37 -5.50
C LYS A 78 3.13 3.46 -5.48
N GLY A 79 1.86 3.08 -5.37
CA GLY A 79 0.77 4.03 -5.19
C GLY A 79 1.03 4.90 -3.97
N ILE A 80 1.16 4.26 -2.80
CA ILE A 80 1.70 4.90 -1.58
C ILE A 80 2.90 4.10 -1.07
N PHE A 81 3.93 4.80 -0.60
CA PHE A 81 5.07 4.18 0.05
C PHE A 81 5.28 4.77 1.45
N ILE A 82 5.25 3.90 2.45
CA ILE A 82 5.41 4.25 3.87
C ILE A 82 6.75 3.65 4.32
N TYR A 83 7.67 4.52 4.70
CA TYR A 83 9.02 4.15 5.08
C TYR A 83 9.38 4.79 6.42
N GLY A 84 9.32 4.02 7.49
CA GLY A 84 9.47 4.54 8.84
C GLY A 84 8.30 5.42 9.27
N GLY A 85 8.50 6.18 10.33
CA GLY A 85 7.55 7.15 10.83
C GLY A 85 6.66 6.63 11.95
N GLY A 86 5.80 7.50 12.41
CA GLY A 86 4.89 7.28 13.52
C GLY A 86 3.47 6.94 13.08
N ILE A 87 2.52 7.51 13.78
CA ILE A 87 1.09 7.25 13.58
C ILE A 87 0.54 8.21 12.53
N ASN A 88 0.20 7.71 11.36
CA ASN A 88 -0.48 8.47 10.32
C ASN A 88 -1.83 7.82 9.96
N THR A 89 -2.71 8.59 9.36
CA THR A 89 -3.99 8.12 8.84
C THR A 89 -4.02 8.30 7.32
N VAL A 90 -4.39 7.23 6.62
CA VAL A 90 -4.56 7.22 5.16
C VAL A 90 -5.98 6.73 4.88
N GLU A 91 -6.87 7.62 4.41
CA GLU A 91 -8.28 7.29 4.23
C GLU A 91 -8.90 7.90 2.98
N GLY A 92 -9.90 7.21 2.42
CA GLY A 92 -10.66 7.71 1.27
C GLY A 92 -9.86 7.83 -0.03
N ASN A 93 -8.62 7.33 -0.10
CA ASN A 93 -7.80 7.43 -1.30
C ASN A 93 -8.09 6.30 -2.29
N SER A 94 -7.80 6.55 -3.56
CA SER A 94 -7.79 5.52 -4.61
C SER A 94 -6.38 5.29 -5.13
N PHE A 95 -5.95 4.03 -5.15
CA PHE A 95 -4.66 3.57 -5.68
C PHE A 95 -4.91 2.58 -6.82
N GLU A 96 -4.72 3.02 -8.07
CA GLU A 96 -5.18 2.29 -9.25
C GLU A 96 -4.07 1.96 -10.24
N ALA A 97 -4.08 0.72 -10.74
CA ALA A 97 -3.20 0.26 -11.82
C ALA A 97 -1.70 0.52 -11.57
N CYS A 98 -1.26 0.55 -10.31
CA CYS A 98 0.14 0.69 -9.91
C CYS A 98 0.89 -0.65 -9.99
N ASP A 99 2.23 -0.63 -9.95
CA ASP A 99 2.99 -1.87 -9.76
C ASP A 99 2.72 -2.45 -8.36
N ILE A 100 2.68 -1.59 -7.35
CA ILE A 100 2.31 -1.93 -5.97
C ILE A 100 1.32 -0.87 -5.49
N GLY A 101 0.17 -1.27 -4.96
CA GLY A 101 -0.81 -0.35 -4.39
C GLY A 101 -0.25 0.38 -3.17
N ALA A 102 0.18 -0.37 -2.16
CA ALA A 102 0.84 0.18 -0.98
C ALA A 102 2.10 -0.60 -0.62
N GLY A 103 3.19 0.11 -0.38
CA GLY A 103 4.44 -0.44 0.16
C GLY A 103 4.67 0.03 1.59
N VAL A 104 5.00 -0.88 2.51
CA VAL A 104 5.30 -0.56 3.91
C VAL A 104 6.62 -1.21 4.32
N ALA A 105 7.54 -0.42 4.83
CA ALA A 105 8.85 -0.88 5.25
C ALA A 105 9.41 -0.07 6.44
N MET A 106 10.36 -0.65 7.15
CA MET A 106 11.21 0.03 8.13
C MET A 106 10.46 0.74 9.25
N GLY A 107 9.43 0.11 9.81
CA GLY A 107 8.72 0.66 10.97
C GLY A 107 7.49 1.52 10.63
N GLY A 108 6.98 1.43 9.40
CA GLY A 108 5.74 2.13 9.00
C GLY A 108 4.44 1.51 9.55
N GLU A 109 4.53 0.59 10.50
CA GLU A 109 3.40 -0.18 11.04
C GLU A 109 2.43 0.67 11.88
N GLY A 110 2.81 1.87 12.28
CA GLY A 110 1.93 2.80 12.98
C GLY A 110 0.90 3.49 12.09
N THR A 111 1.10 3.44 10.77
CA THR A 111 0.19 4.06 9.81
C THR A 111 -0.97 3.13 9.49
N VAL A 112 -2.20 3.61 9.70
CA VAL A 112 -3.44 2.89 9.41
C VAL A 112 -4.02 3.34 8.07
N LEU A 113 -4.30 2.36 7.20
CA LEU A 113 -4.98 2.57 5.92
C LEU A 113 -6.38 1.97 6.01
N HIS A 114 -7.42 2.80 5.99
CA HIS A 114 -8.82 2.35 6.00
C HIS A 114 -9.67 3.16 5.02
N ASN A 115 -10.78 2.63 4.59
CA ASN A 115 -11.69 3.28 3.63
C ASN A 115 -10.99 3.72 2.31
N ASN A 116 -9.92 3.03 1.90
CA ASN A 116 -9.27 3.29 0.61
C ASN A 116 -9.72 2.27 -0.44
N ARG A 117 -9.41 2.56 -1.70
CA ARG A 117 -9.67 1.69 -2.84
C ARG A 117 -8.36 1.25 -3.49
N PHE A 118 -8.13 -0.04 -3.57
CA PHE A 118 -6.98 -0.65 -4.23
C PHE A 118 -7.46 -1.42 -5.47
N VAL A 119 -7.29 -0.83 -6.65
CA VAL A 119 -7.92 -1.31 -7.89
C VAL A 119 -6.89 -1.69 -8.94
N GLY A 120 -6.90 -2.94 -9.38
CA GLY A 120 -6.10 -3.41 -10.52
C GLY A 120 -4.59 -3.22 -10.37
N ASN A 121 -4.07 -3.14 -9.14
CA ASN A 121 -2.66 -3.10 -8.89
C ASN A 121 -2.03 -4.49 -9.13
N ARG A 122 -0.79 -4.54 -9.64
CA ARG A 122 -0.10 -5.82 -9.86
C ARG A 122 0.13 -6.57 -8.54
N LEU A 123 0.50 -5.85 -7.48
CA LEU A 123 0.45 -6.29 -6.10
C LEU A 123 -0.36 -5.28 -5.29
N GLN A 124 -1.28 -5.75 -4.46
CA GLN A 124 -2.07 -4.82 -3.64
C GLN A 124 -1.21 -4.21 -2.54
N VAL A 125 -0.49 -5.03 -1.80
CA VAL A 125 0.38 -4.57 -0.72
C VAL A 125 1.69 -5.33 -0.75
N ARG A 126 2.78 -4.62 -0.48
CA ARG A 126 4.06 -5.20 -0.11
C ARG A 126 4.43 -4.73 1.29
N TYR A 127 4.58 -5.66 2.19
CA TYR A 127 4.93 -5.41 3.59
C TYR A 127 6.26 -6.05 3.95
N ILE A 128 7.17 -5.24 4.47
CA ILE A 128 8.49 -5.68 4.93
C ILE A 128 8.59 -5.39 6.41
N GLY A 129 7.95 -6.22 7.19
CA GLY A 129 7.93 -6.15 8.64
C GLY A 129 7.74 -7.53 9.24
N SER A 130 7.62 -7.60 10.55
CA SER A 130 7.42 -8.85 11.30
C SER A 130 6.18 -8.83 12.19
N SER A 131 5.48 -7.71 12.24
CA SER A 131 4.29 -7.50 13.05
C SER A 131 3.02 -7.83 12.28
N SER A 132 1.93 -8.08 12.99
CA SER A 132 0.59 -8.04 12.42
C SER A 132 0.05 -6.62 12.54
N VAL A 133 -0.45 -6.08 11.44
CA VAL A 133 -0.94 -4.70 11.35
C VAL A 133 -2.36 -4.72 10.83
N GLU A 134 -3.29 -4.15 11.58
CA GLU A 134 -4.69 -4.04 11.20
C GLU A 134 -4.93 -2.78 10.35
N TRP A 135 -5.58 -2.96 9.20
CA TRP A 135 -5.94 -1.87 8.29
C TRP A 135 -7.45 -1.67 8.16
N SER A 136 -8.19 -2.06 9.17
CA SER A 136 -9.56 -1.59 9.36
C SER A 136 -9.67 -0.72 10.61
N ARG A 137 -10.63 0.17 10.63
CA ARG A 137 -10.90 1.04 11.76
C ARG A 137 -12.41 1.22 11.93
N GLU A 138 -12.88 0.99 13.15
CA GLU A 138 -14.30 1.18 13.49
C GLU A 138 -15.26 0.38 12.58
N GLY A 139 -14.83 -0.82 12.15
CA GLY A 139 -15.62 -1.68 11.27
C GLY A 139 -15.54 -1.31 9.78
N VAL A 140 -14.67 -0.38 9.40
CA VAL A 140 -14.46 0.03 8.01
C VAL A 140 -13.05 -0.34 7.56
N GLY A 141 -12.95 -1.23 6.59
CA GLY A 141 -11.70 -1.62 5.94
C GLY A 141 -11.52 -0.94 4.59
N ASN A 142 -10.85 -1.60 3.68
CA ASN A 142 -10.57 -1.07 2.34
C ASN A 142 -11.27 -1.90 1.27
N TYR A 143 -11.51 -1.28 0.13
CA TYR A 143 -11.93 -1.98 -1.07
C TYR A 143 -10.72 -2.57 -1.79
N TRP A 144 -10.76 -3.87 -2.07
CA TRP A 144 -9.71 -4.61 -2.75
C TRP A 144 -10.24 -5.29 -4.00
N SER A 145 -9.84 -4.88 -5.18
CA SER A 145 -10.27 -5.53 -6.43
C SER A 145 -9.87 -7.01 -6.54
N SER A 146 -9.00 -7.49 -5.69
CA SER A 146 -8.55 -8.88 -5.59
C SER A 146 -9.22 -9.66 -4.45
N TYR A 147 -10.06 -9.05 -3.65
CA TYR A 147 -10.82 -9.75 -2.62
C TYR A 147 -11.86 -10.68 -3.25
N GLN A 148 -11.92 -11.91 -2.77
CA GLN A 148 -12.82 -12.96 -3.26
C GLN A 148 -13.63 -13.59 -2.12
N GLY A 149 -13.75 -12.91 -0.99
CA GLY A 149 -14.57 -13.37 0.12
C GLY A 149 -16.06 -13.15 -0.13
N TRP A 150 -16.85 -13.62 0.80
CA TRP A 150 -18.32 -13.53 0.78
C TRP A 150 -18.78 -12.40 1.69
N ASP A 151 -19.91 -11.86 1.38
CA ASP A 151 -20.73 -10.98 2.20
C ASP A 151 -22.10 -11.67 2.32
N LEU A 152 -22.28 -12.52 3.32
CA LEU A 152 -23.48 -13.34 3.50
C LEU A 152 -24.63 -12.55 4.11
N ASN A 153 -24.33 -11.54 4.91
CA ASN A 153 -25.32 -10.69 5.56
C ASN A 153 -25.72 -9.47 4.71
N GLN A 154 -25.01 -9.23 3.58
CA GLN A 154 -25.26 -8.16 2.62
C GLN A 154 -25.15 -6.75 3.24
N ASP A 155 -24.22 -6.56 4.15
CA ASP A 155 -23.93 -5.24 4.74
C ASP A 155 -22.87 -4.44 3.99
N GLY A 156 -22.28 -5.03 2.93
CA GLY A 156 -21.24 -4.42 2.12
C GLY A 156 -19.83 -4.64 2.66
N VAL A 157 -19.69 -5.43 3.73
CA VAL A 157 -18.41 -5.81 4.33
C VAL A 157 -18.22 -7.32 4.18
N GLY A 158 -17.05 -7.73 3.77
CA GLY A 158 -16.75 -9.16 3.63
C GLY A 158 -16.63 -9.86 4.99
N ASP A 159 -17.26 -11.01 5.13
CA ASP A 159 -17.26 -11.83 6.35
C ASP A 159 -15.90 -12.49 6.65
N ILE A 160 -14.97 -12.45 5.70
CA ILE A 160 -13.66 -13.09 5.81
C ILE A 160 -12.59 -12.02 5.78
N PRO A 161 -11.74 -11.89 6.82
CA PRO A 161 -10.62 -10.96 6.79
C PRO A 161 -9.73 -11.18 5.57
N TYR A 162 -9.25 -10.10 4.98
CA TYR A 162 -8.36 -10.12 3.83
C TYR A 162 -6.92 -9.84 4.23
N GLN A 163 -5.99 -10.61 3.68
CA GLN A 163 -4.56 -10.40 3.84
C GLN A 163 -3.94 -10.07 2.48
N PRO A 164 -3.72 -8.77 2.17
CA PRO A 164 -3.30 -8.32 0.84
C PRO A 164 -1.82 -8.55 0.53
N ASN A 165 -1.01 -8.85 1.53
CA ASN A 165 0.42 -9.15 1.36
C ASN A 165 0.69 -10.65 1.39
N ASP A 166 1.83 -11.03 0.83
CA ASP A 166 2.29 -12.41 0.69
C ASP A 166 3.51 -12.67 1.60
N SER A 167 3.54 -13.81 2.28
CA SER A 167 4.70 -14.26 3.06
C SER A 167 5.97 -14.42 2.21
N LEU A 168 5.82 -14.72 0.94
CA LEU A 168 6.93 -14.85 0.02
C LEU A 168 7.63 -13.51 -0.24
N ASP A 169 6.95 -12.37 -0.06
CA ASP A 169 7.55 -11.05 -0.19
C ASP A 169 8.75 -10.87 0.75
N ARG A 170 8.63 -11.36 1.98
CA ARG A 170 9.73 -11.35 2.94
C ARG A 170 10.89 -12.27 2.51
N LEU A 171 10.58 -13.44 1.96
CA LEU A 171 11.58 -14.36 1.45
C LEU A 171 12.40 -13.72 0.31
N PHE A 172 11.71 -13.08 -0.62
CA PHE A 172 12.37 -12.39 -1.73
C PHE A 172 13.16 -11.15 -1.31
N TRP A 173 12.77 -10.53 -0.19
CA TRP A 173 13.55 -9.47 0.41
C TRP A 173 14.86 -9.99 1.03
N LEU A 174 14.78 -11.05 1.80
CA LEU A 174 15.95 -11.64 2.46
C LEU A 174 16.94 -12.27 1.45
N TYR A 175 16.41 -12.79 0.34
CA TYR A 175 17.17 -13.50 -0.68
C TYR A 175 16.98 -12.86 -2.06
N PRO A 176 17.61 -11.70 -2.34
CA PRO A 176 17.44 -10.99 -3.61
C PRO A 176 17.70 -11.85 -4.86
N GLN A 177 18.58 -12.84 -4.74
CA GLN A 177 18.88 -13.75 -5.86
C GLN A 177 17.69 -14.64 -6.26
N SER A 178 16.75 -14.89 -5.37
CA SER A 178 15.55 -15.71 -5.68
C SER A 178 14.45 -14.93 -6.41
N ARG A 179 14.62 -13.63 -6.58
CA ARG A 179 13.61 -12.75 -7.22
C ARG A 179 13.30 -13.12 -8.67
N PHE A 180 14.24 -13.74 -9.39
CA PHE A 180 13.94 -14.21 -10.73
C PHE A 180 12.86 -15.31 -10.78
N LEU A 181 12.56 -15.92 -9.62
CA LEU A 181 11.51 -16.91 -9.48
C LEU A 181 10.13 -16.30 -9.19
N MET A 182 10.03 -14.99 -8.90
CA MET A 182 8.79 -14.35 -8.45
C MET A 182 7.60 -14.57 -9.39
N ASP A 183 7.85 -14.58 -10.67
CA ASP A 183 6.85 -14.78 -11.72
C ASP A 183 6.86 -16.22 -12.25
N SER A 184 7.57 -17.13 -11.60
CA SER A 184 7.60 -18.53 -12.01
C SER A 184 6.26 -19.21 -11.72
N PRO A 185 5.83 -20.19 -12.56
CA PRO A 185 4.60 -20.94 -12.32
C PRO A 185 4.53 -21.59 -10.93
N LEU A 186 5.68 -21.99 -10.39
CA LEU A 186 5.75 -22.56 -9.04
C LEU A 186 5.39 -21.53 -7.97
N VAL A 187 5.92 -20.33 -8.03
CA VAL A 187 5.63 -19.27 -7.06
C VAL A 187 4.18 -18.82 -7.19
N VAL A 188 3.66 -18.68 -8.41
CA VAL A 188 2.24 -18.37 -8.65
C VAL A 188 1.35 -19.45 -8.03
N PHE A 189 1.71 -20.72 -8.19
CA PHE A 189 0.97 -21.83 -7.59
C PHE A 189 1.07 -21.84 -6.06
N LEU A 190 2.24 -21.58 -5.49
CA LEU A 190 2.40 -21.46 -4.04
C LEU A 190 1.56 -20.32 -3.47
N ARG A 191 1.56 -19.15 -4.11
CA ARG A 191 0.70 -18.01 -3.72
C ARG A 191 -0.77 -18.39 -3.73
N PHE A 192 -1.20 -19.06 -4.79
CA PHE A 192 -2.58 -19.54 -4.89
C PHE A 192 -2.94 -20.49 -3.75
N ILE A 193 -2.08 -21.48 -3.45
CA ILE A 193 -2.31 -22.42 -2.35
C ILE A 193 -2.32 -21.68 -1.01
N THR A 194 -1.34 -20.82 -0.76
CA THR A 194 -1.24 -20.06 0.51
C THR A 194 -2.49 -19.21 0.74
N ALA A 195 -2.98 -18.56 -0.29
CA ALA A 195 -4.21 -17.77 -0.22
C ALA A 195 -5.45 -18.64 0.04
N GLN A 196 -5.58 -19.77 -0.67
CA GLN A 196 -6.74 -20.66 -0.51
C GLN A 196 -6.81 -21.35 0.86
N PHE A 197 -5.69 -21.73 1.40
CA PHE A 197 -5.63 -22.49 2.67
C PHE A 197 -5.27 -21.62 3.87
N GLN A 198 -5.15 -20.30 3.69
CA GLN A 198 -4.80 -19.34 4.76
C GLN A 198 -3.59 -19.83 5.61
N LEU A 199 -2.56 -20.33 4.95
CA LEU A 199 -1.42 -20.94 5.64
C LEU A 199 -0.55 -19.93 6.40
N ASP A 200 -0.72 -18.63 6.12
CA ASP A 200 0.05 -17.51 6.70
C ASP A 200 -0.71 -16.77 7.79
N LYS A 201 -1.29 -17.47 8.74
CA LYS A 201 -1.96 -16.80 9.85
C LYS A 201 -0.97 -16.07 10.75
N GLY A 202 -1.07 -14.75 10.83
CA GLY A 202 -0.60 -13.96 11.96
C GLY A 202 0.55 -13.00 11.75
N LYS A 203 1.08 -12.82 10.54
CA LYS A 203 2.11 -11.78 10.27
C LYS A 203 1.82 -11.08 8.96
N GLY A 204 1.74 -9.76 9.02
CA GLY A 204 1.50 -8.93 7.84
C GLY A 204 0.34 -7.98 8.03
N ILE A 205 -0.08 -7.38 6.93
CA ILE A 205 -1.24 -6.51 6.90
C ILE A 205 -2.49 -7.37 6.88
N VAL A 206 -3.43 -7.06 7.74
CA VAL A 206 -4.75 -7.69 7.79
C VAL A 206 -5.80 -6.59 7.68
N ASP A 207 -6.78 -6.81 6.85
CA ASP A 207 -8.00 -6.01 6.79
C ASP A 207 -9.15 -6.90 7.29
N SER A 208 -9.62 -6.63 8.49
CA SER A 208 -10.66 -7.44 9.12
C SER A 208 -12.06 -7.13 8.58
N ASN A 209 -12.23 -6.01 7.89
CA ASN A 209 -13.50 -5.53 7.36
C ASN A 209 -13.39 -5.14 5.87
N PRO A 210 -12.92 -6.01 4.97
CA PRO A 210 -12.75 -5.68 3.56
C PRO A 210 -14.08 -5.37 2.90
N ILE A 211 -14.06 -4.42 1.95
CA ILE A 211 -15.25 -3.96 1.22
C ILE A 211 -15.22 -4.47 -0.21
#